data_15e66fb48c6b44378c2408c89136004c
#
_entry.id   15e66fb48c6b44378c2408c89136004c
#
_cell.length_a   1.000
_cell.length_b   1.000
_cell.length_c   1.000
_cell.angle_alpha   90.00
_cell.angle_beta   90.00
_cell.angle_gamma   90.00
#
_symmetry.space_group_name_H-M   'P 1'
#
loop_
_entity.id
_entity.type
_entity.pdbx_description
1 polymer ?
#
loop_
_entity_poly.entity_id
_entity_poly.type
_entity_poly.pdbx_seq_one_letter_code
_entity_poly.pdbx_strand_id
1 'polypeptide(L)'
;MKTRKEIPDEEVRKMELDIFSHVVTICEKYKLRYIIDYGTLLGAVRHGGFIPWDDDIDISMPRSDYETFKRVFSDEMTSPPQNELRTGMKGNNAIPYIQDVHTGTVTEKKGRREKYAQSVWVDVFPVDGAGYTKEDLAENYAEYWKNIEETRKIFGRYKPYPNPMKQIRQFYDHHIRSLCLEKYVKQAEECMKKYDYDACENIFCLATIYGTKEKNRKEYYEDRIDMEFEGITCKVPRAYDRKLRDMYGNYHELPPTEKRKGHDFVPYYR
;
A
#
# COMPACT_ATOMS: atom_id res chain seq x y z
N MET A 1 -16.32 1.40 -27.65
CA MET A 1 -15.30 1.33 -26.59
C MET A 1 -13.95 1.29 -27.27
N LYS A 2 -13.01 2.18 -26.96
CA LYS A 2 -11.63 2.04 -27.44
C LYS A 2 -11.09 0.73 -26.86
N THR A 3 -10.58 -0.15 -27.69
CA THR A 3 -9.85 -1.34 -27.24
C THR A 3 -8.62 -0.85 -26.49
N ARG A 4 -8.58 -1.07 -25.17
CA ARG A 4 -7.42 -0.79 -24.35
C ARG A 4 -6.36 -1.85 -24.64
N LYS A 5 -5.12 -1.40 -24.82
CA LYS A 5 -4.00 -2.32 -24.97
C LYS A 5 -3.58 -2.75 -23.56
N GLU A 6 -3.81 -4.02 -23.23
CA GLU A 6 -3.34 -4.63 -21.99
C GLU A 6 -1.82 -4.67 -21.94
N ILE A 7 -1.27 -4.56 -20.74
CA ILE A 7 0.17 -4.61 -20.48
C ILE A 7 0.47 -6.02 -19.97
N PRO A 8 1.41 -6.75 -20.57
CA PRO A 8 1.83 -8.06 -20.08
C PRO A 8 2.43 -7.99 -18.67
N ASP A 9 2.26 -9.05 -17.87
CA ASP A 9 2.74 -9.10 -16.47
C ASP A 9 4.26 -8.83 -16.35
N GLU A 10 5.06 -9.32 -17.29
CA GLU A 10 6.51 -9.06 -17.33
C GLU A 10 6.82 -7.56 -17.48
N GLU A 11 6.04 -6.86 -18.29
CA GLU A 11 6.19 -5.41 -18.50
C GLU A 11 5.71 -4.62 -17.27
N VAL A 12 4.65 -5.11 -16.61
CA VAL A 12 4.16 -4.54 -15.33
C VAL A 12 5.24 -4.63 -14.27
N ARG A 13 5.83 -5.82 -14.05
CA ARG A 13 6.93 -6.02 -13.10
C ARG A 13 8.12 -5.13 -13.39
N LYS A 14 8.47 -4.93 -14.66
CA LYS A 14 9.53 -4.01 -15.05
C LYS A 14 9.22 -2.57 -14.64
N MET A 15 7.97 -2.12 -14.85
CA MET A 15 7.53 -0.78 -14.44
C MET A 15 7.57 -0.62 -12.91
N GLU A 16 7.15 -1.64 -12.16
CA GLU A 16 7.24 -1.66 -10.70
C GLU A 16 8.69 -1.59 -10.21
N LEU A 17 9.59 -2.33 -10.85
CA LEU A 17 11.03 -2.28 -10.55
C LEU A 17 11.65 -0.93 -10.89
N ASP A 18 11.21 -0.28 -11.96
CA ASP A 18 11.66 1.07 -12.30
C ASP A 18 11.22 2.08 -11.22
N ILE A 19 9.96 2.01 -10.76
CA ILE A 19 9.45 2.83 -9.65
C ILE A 19 10.25 2.53 -8.37
N PHE A 20 10.43 1.25 -8.04
CA PHE A 20 11.13 0.79 -6.86
C PHE A 20 12.60 1.27 -6.84
N SER A 21 13.30 1.17 -7.95
CA SER A 21 14.67 1.66 -8.11
C SER A 21 14.78 3.17 -7.81
N HIS A 22 13.81 3.96 -8.28
CA HIS A 22 13.77 5.40 -7.95
C HIS A 22 13.55 5.62 -6.45
N VAL A 23 12.64 4.87 -5.82
CA VAL A 23 12.41 4.96 -4.37
C VAL A 23 13.68 4.64 -3.59
N VAL A 24 14.35 3.53 -3.92
CA VAL A 24 15.61 3.13 -3.30
C VAL A 24 16.66 4.24 -3.45
N THR A 25 16.83 4.77 -4.65
CA THR A 25 17.80 5.85 -4.94
C THR A 25 17.53 7.09 -4.07
N ILE A 26 16.28 7.50 -3.94
CA ILE A 26 15.89 8.64 -3.10
C ILE A 26 16.17 8.33 -1.64
N CYS A 27 15.78 7.15 -1.15
CA CYS A 27 16.00 6.75 0.22
C CYS A 27 17.49 6.72 0.60
N GLU A 28 18.35 6.19 -0.26
CA GLU A 28 19.80 6.16 -0.03
C GLU A 28 20.40 7.57 -0.07
N LYS A 29 20.00 8.40 -1.03
CA LYS A 29 20.47 9.79 -1.17
C LYS A 29 20.17 10.63 0.08
N TYR A 30 18.97 10.50 0.62
CA TYR A 30 18.49 11.26 1.78
C TYR A 30 18.66 10.50 3.11
N LYS A 31 19.27 9.30 3.09
CA LYS A 31 19.52 8.44 4.25
C LYS A 31 18.23 8.12 5.02
N LEU A 32 17.14 7.88 4.30
CA LEU A 32 15.84 7.57 4.89
C LEU A 32 15.82 6.10 5.35
N ARG A 33 15.16 5.86 6.49
CA ARG A 33 14.90 4.50 6.96
C ARG A 33 13.72 3.94 6.17
N TYR A 34 13.95 2.83 5.51
CA TYR A 34 12.92 2.03 4.85
C TYR A 34 13.30 0.56 4.89
N ILE A 35 12.33 -0.29 4.70
CA ILE A 35 12.51 -1.72 4.41
C ILE A 35 11.53 -2.12 3.30
N ILE A 36 11.90 -3.10 2.48
CA ILE A 36 10.89 -3.86 1.74
C ILE A 36 10.13 -4.72 2.74
N ASP A 37 8.83 -4.86 2.55
CA ASP A 37 7.97 -5.47 3.56
C ASP A 37 7.00 -6.48 2.96
N TYR A 38 6.17 -7.08 3.76
CA TYR A 38 5.09 -8.00 3.39
C TYR A 38 5.48 -9.04 2.34
N GLY A 39 4.75 -9.12 1.23
CA GLY A 39 5.00 -10.04 0.12
C GLY A 39 6.36 -9.86 -0.53
N THR A 40 6.81 -8.62 -0.65
CA THR A 40 8.10 -8.27 -1.25
C THR A 40 9.27 -8.80 -0.40
N LEU A 41 9.23 -8.63 0.93
CA LEU A 41 10.23 -9.20 1.83
C LEU A 41 10.23 -10.73 1.79
N LEU A 42 9.05 -11.34 1.81
CA LEU A 42 8.92 -12.80 1.69
C LEU A 42 9.47 -13.31 0.36
N GLY A 43 9.21 -12.59 -0.71
CA GLY A 43 9.72 -12.88 -2.05
C GLY A 43 11.25 -12.81 -2.10
N ALA A 44 11.84 -11.73 -1.61
CA ALA A 44 13.30 -11.56 -1.55
C ALA A 44 13.97 -12.72 -0.81
N VAL A 45 13.45 -13.09 0.37
CA VAL A 45 14.05 -14.13 1.22
C VAL A 45 13.84 -15.55 0.65
N ARG A 46 12.66 -15.85 0.13
CA ARG A 46 12.28 -17.21 -0.28
C ARG A 46 12.56 -17.51 -1.76
N HIS A 47 12.44 -16.51 -2.62
CA HIS A 47 12.53 -16.66 -4.07
C HIS A 47 13.69 -15.87 -4.70
N GLY A 48 14.32 -14.96 -3.96
CA GLY A 48 15.35 -14.05 -4.50
C GLY A 48 14.75 -12.91 -5.35
N GLY A 49 13.43 -12.73 -5.36
CA GLY A 49 12.69 -11.78 -6.16
C GLY A 49 11.20 -11.89 -5.89
N PHE A 50 10.36 -11.55 -6.88
CA PHE A 50 8.92 -11.70 -6.75
C PHE A 50 8.48 -13.12 -6.37
N ILE A 51 7.49 -13.23 -5.52
CA ILE A 51 6.73 -14.47 -5.41
C ILE A 51 6.06 -14.70 -6.77
N PRO A 52 6.10 -15.93 -7.37
CA PRO A 52 5.65 -16.15 -8.76
C PRO A 52 4.24 -15.69 -9.11
N TRP A 53 3.36 -15.62 -8.12
CA TRP A 53 1.96 -15.17 -8.25
C TRP A 53 1.68 -13.83 -7.61
N ASP A 54 2.70 -13.11 -7.15
CA ASP A 54 2.60 -11.76 -6.60
C ASP A 54 2.84 -10.71 -7.68
N ASP A 55 2.20 -9.57 -7.54
CA ASP A 55 2.13 -8.55 -8.57
C ASP A 55 2.14 -7.12 -7.98
N ASP A 56 2.84 -6.95 -6.85
CA ASP A 56 3.08 -5.64 -6.24
C ASP A 56 4.41 -5.59 -5.48
N ILE A 57 4.83 -4.38 -5.16
CA ILE A 57 6.00 -4.11 -4.32
C ILE A 57 5.56 -3.26 -3.13
N ASP A 58 5.89 -3.75 -1.94
CA ASP A 58 5.58 -3.13 -0.67
C ASP A 58 6.84 -2.58 0.01
N ILE A 59 6.79 -1.32 0.42
CA ILE A 59 7.84 -0.65 1.19
C ILE A 59 7.20 -0.08 2.45
N SER A 60 7.88 -0.16 3.57
CA SER A 60 7.45 0.52 4.79
C SER A 60 8.54 1.42 5.36
N MET A 61 8.13 2.54 5.95
CA MET A 61 9.01 3.60 6.49
C MET A 61 8.49 4.11 7.82
N PRO A 62 9.38 4.45 8.79
CA PRO A 62 9.00 5.28 9.93
C PRO A 62 8.37 6.61 9.48
N ARG A 63 7.41 7.13 10.25
CA ARG A 63 6.66 8.35 9.89
C ARG A 63 7.55 9.54 9.52
N SER A 64 8.60 9.78 10.27
CA SER A 64 9.51 10.92 10.02
C SER A 64 10.22 10.82 8.67
N ASP A 65 10.63 9.61 8.31
CA ASP A 65 11.27 9.32 7.03
C ASP A 65 10.27 9.38 5.88
N TYR A 66 9.06 8.87 6.09
CA TYR A 66 7.97 8.96 5.13
C TYR A 66 7.58 10.42 4.82
N GLU A 67 7.46 11.29 5.82
CA GLU A 67 7.14 12.71 5.58
C GLU A 67 8.30 13.43 4.87
N THR A 68 9.54 13.05 5.16
CA THR A 68 10.70 13.55 4.41
C THR A 68 10.68 13.04 2.98
N PHE A 69 10.43 11.74 2.77
CA PHE A 69 10.30 11.13 1.44
C PHE A 69 9.23 11.84 0.60
N LYS A 70 8.04 12.08 1.17
CA LYS A 70 6.96 12.83 0.50
C LYS A 70 7.43 14.19 -0.02
N ARG A 71 8.20 14.91 0.80
CA ARG A 71 8.66 16.27 0.46
C ARG A 71 9.67 16.24 -0.67
N VAL A 72 10.63 15.30 -0.62
CA VAL A 72 11.74 15.28 -1.60
C VAL A 72 11.39 14.54 -2.89
N PHE A 73 10.43 13.63 -2.85
CA PHE A 73 10.06 12.81 -4.01
C PHE A 73 9.67 13.66 -5.23
N SER A 74 8.85 14.69 -5.02
CA SER A 74 8.41 15.56 -6.12
C SER A 74 9.55 16.37 -6.72
N ASP A 75 10.56 16.71 -5.93
CA ASP A 75 11.72 17.48 -6.37
C ASP A 75 12.73 16.61 -7.14
N GLU A 76 12.79 15.33 -6.80
CA GLU A 76 13.69 14.35 -7.45
C GLU A 76 13.15 13.79 -8.75
N MET A 77 11.85 13.94 -9.02
CA MET A 77 11.25 13.46 -10.26
C MET A 77 11.53 14.42 -11.42
N THR A 78 11.97 13.85 -12.53
CA THR A 78 12.20 14.61 -13.79
C THR A 78 10.89 15.18 -14.35
N SER A 79 10.98 16.30 -15.08
CA SER A 79 9.81 16.92 -15.73
C SER A 79 9.77 16.57 -17.21
N PRO A 80 8.65 16.04 -17.77
CA PRO A 80 7.42 15.65 -17.07
C PRO A 80 7.64 14.40 -16.21
N PRO A 81 7.00 14.31 -15.04
CA PRO A 81 7.18 13.18 -14.15
C PRO A 81 6.63 11.90 -14.79
N GLN A 82 7.43 10.83 -14.79
CA GLN A 82 7.01 9.51 -15.18
C GLN A 82 6.22 8.82 -14.05
N ASN A 83 6.61 9.11 -12.83
CA ASN A 83 5.99 8.57 -11.62
C ASN A 83 5.41 9.70 -10.76
N GLU A 84 4.38 9.39 -10.01
CA GLU A 84 3.68 10.32 -9.13
C GLU A 84 3.41 9.68 -7.79
N LEU A 85 3.86 10.31 -6.69
CA LEU A 85 3.47 9.92 -5.35
C LEU A 85 2.03 10.36 -5.07
N ARG A 86 1.18 9.42 -4.76
CA ARG A 86 -0.20 9.65 -4.34
C ARG A 86 -0.33 9.40 -2.85
N THR A 87 -0.59 10.46 -2.13
CA THR A 87 -0.95 10.41 -0.72
C THR A 87 -2.45 10.55 -0.59
N GLY A 88 -3.07 9.62 0.12
CA GLY A 88 -4.52 9.61 0.27
C GLY A 88 -5.23 8.72 -0.74
N MET A 89 -6.51 8.48 -0.48
CA MET A 89 -7.27 7.41 -1.10
C MET A 89 -7.52 7.61 -2.58
N LYS A 90 -6.86 6.80 -3.39
CA LYS A 90 -7.43 6.35 -4.65
C LYS A 90 -7.77 4.86 -4.52
N GLY A 91 -9.01 4.53 -4.64
CA GLY A 91 -9.45 3.15 -4.50
C GLY A 91 -10.03 2.85 -3.13
N ASN A 92 -9.70 1.76 -2.48
CA ASN A 92 -10.34 1.32 -1.23
C ASN A 92 -9.45 1.48 0.01
N ASN A 93 -8.23 1.94 -0.13
CA ASN A 93 -7.24 1.95 0.96
C ASN A 93 -6.67 3.35 1.12
N ALA A 94 -6.36 3.74 2.35
CA ALA A 94 -5.61 4.96 2.66
C ALA A 94 -4.10 4.71 2.60
N ILE A 95 -3.67 3.71 1.84
CA ILE A 95 -2.26 3.41 1.66
C ILE A 95 -1.70 4.40 0.64
N PRO A 96 -0.66 5.15 0.98
CA PRO A 96 0.08 5.94 0.01
C PRO A 96 0.81 5.03 -0.97
N TYR A 97 0.85 5.42 -2.23
CA TYR A 97 1.54 4.65 -3.27
C TYR A 97 2.15 5.57 -4.32
N ILE A 98 3.15 5.07 -5.01
CA ILE A 98 3.75 5.71 -6.17
C ILE A 98 3.23 5.00 -7.41
N GLN A 99 2.75 5.75 -8.38
CA GLN A 99 2.19 5.19 -9.60
C GLN A 99 2.87 5.72 -10.86
N ASP A 100 2.90 4.89 -11.90
CA ASP A 100 3.21 5.32 -13.25
C ASP A 100 2.04 6.13 -13.83
N VAL A 101 2.31 7.30 -14.38
CA VAL A 101 1.26 8.23 -14.85
C VAL A 101 0.68 7.86 -16.22
N HIS A 102 1.36 6.99 -16.96
CA HIS A 102 0.97 6.58 -18.32
C HIS A 102 0.12 5.33 -18.37
N THR A 103 -0.06 4.66 -17.24
CA THR A 103 -0.82 3.42 -17.13
C THR A 103 -2.13 3.60 -16.38
N GLY A 104 -2.98 2.61 -16.45
CA GLY A 104 -4.20 2.48 -15.67
C GLY A 104 -4.53 1.02 -15.44
N THR A 105 -5.38 0.72 -14.46
CA THR A 105 -5.83 -0.63 -14.18
C THR A 105 -7.34 -0.73 -14.18
N VAL A 106 -7.89 -1.86 -14.60
CA VAL A 106 -9.30 -2.21 -14.49
C VAL A 106 -9.44 -3.44 -13.61
N THR A 107 -10.27 -3.35 -12.60
CA THR A 107 -10.63 -4.50 -11.78
C THR A 107 -11.86 -5.17 -12.37
N GLU A 108 -11.71 -6.34 -12.97
CA GLU A 108 -12.78 -7.03 -13.68
C GLU A 108 -13.99 -7.34 -12.82
N LYS A 109 -13.77 -7.84 -11.60
CA LYS A 109 -14.85 -8.29 -10.72
C LYS A 109 -15.60 -7.17 -9.99
N LYS A 110 -14.98 -6.03 -9.75
CA LYS A 110 -15.58 -4.98 -8.90
C LYS A 110 -16.02 -3.73 -9.67
N GLY A 111 -15.69 -3.60 -10.94
CA GLY A 111 -16.13 -2.51 -11.84
C GLY A 111 -16.03 -1.14 -11.16
N ARG A 112 -14.84 -0.76 -10.73
CA ARG A 112 -14.59 0.58 -10.17
C ARG A 112 -14.87 1.64 -11.20
N ARG A 113 -15.26 2.84 -10.76
CA ARG A 113 -15.34 3.99 -11.65
C ARG A 113 -13.96 4.26 -12.22
N GLU A 114 -13.87 4.41 -13.53
CA GLU A 114 -12.61 4.61 -14.29
C GLU A 114 -11.77 5.77 -13.75
N LYS A 115 -12.42 6.83 -13.24
CA LYS A 115 -11.71 7.98 -12.66
C LYS A 115 -10.91 7.65 -11.38
N TYR A 116 -11.13 6.47 -10.79
CA TYR A 116 -10.42 5.96 -9.62
C TYR A 116 -9.59 4.71 -9.94
N ALA A 117 -9.40 4.42 -11.24
CA ALA A 117 -8.51 3.34 -11.64
C ALA A 117 -7.08 3.66 -11.16
N GLN A 118 -6.47 2.69 -10.50
CA GLN A 118 -5.05 2.75 -10.17
C GLN A 118 -4.24 2.69 -11.47
N SER A 119 -2.97 2.96 -11.37
CA SER A 119 -1.96 2.70 -12.39
C SER A 119 -1.12 1.51 -11.93
N VAL A 120 -0.06 1.16 -12.62
CA VAL A 120 1.01 0.33 -12.07
C VAL A 120 1.64 1.09 -10.89
N TRP A 121 1.87 0.45 -9.75
CA TRP A 121 2.22 1.14 -8.49
C TRP A 121 3.20 0.36 -7.63
N VAL A 122 3.79 1.07 -6.66
CA VAL A 122 4.52 0.55 -5.50
C VAL A 122 3.86 1.14 -4.25
N ASP A 123 3.50 0.30 -3.29
CA ASP A 123 2.92 0.75 -2.04
C ASP A 123 3.98 1.24 -1.06
N VAL A 124 3.71 2.35 -0.36
CA VAL A 124 4.61 2.94 0.63
C VAL A 124 3.87 3.12 1.95
N PHE A 125 4.09 2.22 2.88
CA PHE A 125 3.41 2.18 4.17
C PHE A 125 4.12 3.05 5.21
N PRO A 126 3.48 4.10 5.71
CA PRO A 126 3.98 4.79 6.89
C PRO A 126 3.73 3.95 8.15
N VAL A 127 4.73 3.90 9.03
CA VAL A 127 4.66 3.22 10.31
C VAL A 127 4.74 4.24 11.43
N ASP A 128 3.79 4.16 12.34
CA ASP A 128 3.56 5.11 13.42
C ASP A 128 3.66 4.43 14.79
N GLY A 129 3.52 5.16 15.89
CA GLY A 129 3.37 4.59 17.21
C GLY A 129 2.09 3.77 17.32
N ALA A 130 2.16 2.64 18.04
CA ALA A 130 1.03 1.74 18.27
C ALA A 130 0.10 2.20 19.41
N GLY A 131 0.42 3.29 20.10
CA GLY A 131 -0.20 3.68 21.36
C GLY A 131 0.56 3.12 22.56
N TYR A 132 0.07 3.39 23.76
CA TYR A 132 0.72 3.01 25.01
C TYR A 132 0.15 1.73 25.60
N THR A 133 -1.04 1.33 25.18
CA THR A 133 -1.75 0.13 25.59
C THR A 133 -2.26 -0.66 24.39
N LYS A 134 -2.68 -1.90 24.61
CA LYS A 134 -3.33 -2.70 23.55
C LYS A 134 -4.70 -2.13 23.17
N GLU A 135 -5.36 -1.53 24.12
CA GLU A 135 -6.65 -0.87 23.98
C GLU A 135 -6.51 0.36 23.06
N ASP A 136 -5.48 1.19 23.26
CA ASP A 136 -5.17 2.33 22.39
C ASP A 136 -5.03 1.91 20.92
N LEU A 137 -4.27 0.83 20.69
CA LEU A 137 -4.10 0.30 19.33
C LEU A 137 -5.42 -0.20 18.76
N ALA A 138 -6.19 -0.97 19.53
CA ALA A 138 -7.44 -1.55 19.07
C ALA A 138 -8.48 -0.47 18.73
N GLU A 139 -8.62 0.56 19.56
CA GLU A 139 -9.52 1.68 19.34
C GLU A 139 -9.09 2.49 18.12
N ASN A 140 -7.81 2.83 18.01
CA ASN A 140 -7.27 3.60 16.88
C ASN A 140 -7.41 2.83 15.55
N TYR A 141 -7.14 1.53 15.56
CA TYR A 141 -7.34 0.65 14.40
C TYR A 141 -8.80 0.60 13.98
N ALA A 142 -9.73 0.46 14.94
CA ALA A 142 -11.16 0.45 14.65
C ALA A 142 -11.65 1.79 14.06
N GLU A 143 -11.17 2.92 14.61
CA GLU A 143 -11.50 4.25 14.10
C GLU A 143 -10.96 4.49 12.68
N TYR A 144 -9.70 4.10 12.43
CA TYR A 144 -9.10 4.14 11.11
C TYR A 144 -9.95 3.37 10.09
N TRP A 145 -10.25 2.10 10.36
CA TRP A 145 -11.00 1.26 9.43
C TRP A 145 -12.46 1.69 9.26
N LYS A 146 -13.06 2.31 10.28
CA LYS A 146 -14.37 2.96 10.14
C LYS A 146 -14.33 4.07 9.08
N ASN A 147 -13.32 4.92 9.10
CA ASN A 147 -13.16 5.96 8.08
C ASN A 147 -12.91 5.35 6.69
N ILE A 148 -12.09 4.30 6.60
CA ILE A 148 -11.85 3.56 5.35
C ILE A 148 -13.15 2.96 4.79
N GLU A 149 -14.01 2.37 5.63
CA GLU A 149 -15.30 1.83 5.20
C GLU A 149 -16.23 2.93 4.64
N GLU A 150 -16.23 4.13 5.21
CA GLU A 150 -17.02 5.24 4.67
C GLU A 150 -16.55 5.62 3.26
N THR A 151 -15.23 5.62 3.02
CA THR A 151 -14.70 5.88 1.67
C THR A 151 -15.00 4.75 0.70
N ARG A 152 -14.93 3.47 1.13
CA ARG A 152 -15.31 2.31 0.30
C ARG A 152 -16.74 2.39 -0.21
N LYS A 153 -17.68 2.91 0.57
CA LYS A 153 -19.07 3.13 0.13
C LYS A 153 -19.15 4.16 -1.01
N ILE A 154 -18.30 5.18 -0.98
CA ILE A 154 -18.21 6.21 -2.03
C ILE A 154 -17.66 5.63 -3.35
N PHE A 155 -16.64 4.79 -3.26
CA PHE A 155 -15.96 4.22 -4.43
C PHE A 155 -16.63 2.98 -5.01
N GLY A 156 -17.60 2.40 -4.31
CA GLY A 156 -18.33 1.22 -4.74
C GLY A 156 -18.96 1.39 -6.14
N ARG A 157 -19.11 0.30 -6.89
CA ARG A 157 -19.74 0.31 -8.22
C ARG A 157 -21.21 0.69 -8.12
N TYR A 158 -21.65 1.62 -8.96
CA TYR A 158 -23.09 1.86 -9.15
C TYR A 158 -23.73 0.67 -9.86
N LYS A 159 -24.70 0.03 -9.19
CA LYS A 159 -25.44 -1.11 -9.71
C LYS A 159 -26.95 -0.79 -9.71
N PRO A 160 -27.70 -1.20 -10.75
CA PRO A 160 -29.15 -1.13 -10.68
C PRO A 160 -29.62 -2.16 -9.65
N TYR A 161 -30.36 -1.69 -8.64
CA TYR A 161 -31.00 -2.56 -7.66
C TYR A 161 -32.52 -2.59 -7.89
N PRO A 162 -33.16 -3.79 -7.90
CA PRO A 162 -34.61 -3.90 -7.95
C PRO A 162 -35.28 -3.24 -6.73
N ASN A 163 -34.60 -3.23 -5.59
CA ASN A 163 -35.10 -2.62 -4.36
C ASN A 163 -34.82 -1.10 -4.37
N PRO A 164 -35.89 -0.24 -4.37
CA PRO A 164 -35.74 1.21 -4.45
C PRO A 164 -34.95 1.81 -3.27
N MET A 165 -35.10 1.24 -2.06
CA MET A 165 -34.33 1.72 -0.89
C MET A 165 -32.82 1.50 -1.05
N LYS A 166 -32.41 0.36 -1.65
CA LYS A 166 -31.00 0.11 -1.97
C LYS A 166 -30.50 1.07 -3.05
N GLN A 167 -31.35 1.40 -4.02
CA GLN A 167 -31.02 2.36 -5.08
C GLN A 167 -30.84 3.78 -4.52
N ILE A 168 -31.73 4.22 -3.63
CA ILE A 168 -31.65 5.52 -2.95
C ILE A 168 -30.40 5.59 -2.07
N ARG A 169 -30.11 4.53 -1.30
CA ARG A 169 -28.89 4.47 -0.48
C ARG A 169 -27.64 4.56 -1.33
N GLN A 170 -27.59 3.85 -2.45
CA GLN A 170 -26.47 3.92 -3.37
C GLN A 170 -26.28 5.31 -3.97
N PHE A 171 -27.39 5.98 -4.37
CA PHE A 171 -27.35 7.36 -4.83
C PHE A 171 -26.78 8.29 -3.75
N TYR A 172 -27.23 8.15 -2.50
CA TYR A 172 -26.71 8.90 -1.37
C TYR A 172 -25.20 8.68 -1.19
N ASP A 173 -24.76 7.43 -1.14
CA ASP A 173 -23.35 7.08 -0.95
C ASP A 173 -22.46 7.67 -2.07
N HIS A 174 -22.94 7.66 -3.31
CA HIS A 174 -22.14 8.13 -4.46
C HIS A 174 -22.16 9.65 -4.67
N HIS A 175 -23.19 10.35 -4.28
CA HIS A 175 -23.38 11.76 -4.60
C HIS A 175 -23.32 12.66 -3.36
N ILE A 176 -23.95 12.26 -2.29
CA ILE A 176 -24.01 13.07 -1.08
C ILE A 176 -22.81 12.78 -0.18
N ARG A 177 -22.56 11.50 0.13
CA ARG A 177 -21.43 11.09 0.95
C ARG A 177 -20.07 11.45 0.31
N SER A 178 -19.99 11.48 -1.02
CA SER A 178 -18.77 11.89 -1.74
C SER A 178 -18.32 13.32 -1.44
N LEU A 179 -19.22 14.18 -0.99
CA LEU A 179 -18.89 15.54 -0.52
C LEU A 179 -18.06 15.52 0.78
N CYS A 180 -18.14 14.43 1.53
CA CYS A 180 -17.38 14.23 2.76
C CYS A 180 -16.11 13.38 2.57
N LEU A 181 -15.71 13.06 1.33
CA LEU A 181 -14.57 12.20 1.06
C LEU A 181 -13.29 12.71 1.73
N GLU A 182 -12.97 13.99 1.53
CA GLU A 182 -11.77 14.62 2.11
C GLU A 182 -11.76 14.54 3.64
N LYS A 183 -12.94 14.68 4.26
CA LYS A 183 -13.08 14.54 5.71
C LYS A 183 -12.68 13.13 6.18
N TYR A 184 -13.19 12.08 5.53
CA TYR A 184 -12.87 10.70 5.92
C TYR A 184 -11.40 10.36 5.67
N VAL A 185 -10.84 10.83 4.55
CA VAL A 185 -9.41 10.67 4.26
C VAL A 185 -8.56 11.35 5.34
N LYS A 186 -8.87 12.61 5.66
CA LYS A 186 -8.15 13.36 6.70
C LYS A 186 -8.26 12.67 8.06
N GLN A 187 -9.43 12.21 8.45
CA GLN A 187 -9.62 11.49 9.71
C GLN A 187 -8.83 10.16 9.73
N ALA A 188 -8.75 9.43 8.63
CA ALA A 188 -7.92 8.24 8.54
C ALA A 188 -6.42 8.57 8.67
N GLU A 189 -5.95 9.65 8.05
CA GLU A 189 -4.56 10.13 8.21
C GLU A 189 -4.28 10.62 9.64
N GLU A 190 -5.23 11.26 10.30
CA GLU A 190 -5.13 11.66 11.72
C GLU A 190 -5.02 10.44 12.64
N CYS A 191 -5.79 9.37 12.39
CA CYS A 191 -5.62 8.11 13.10
C CYS A 191 -4.22 7.53 12.95
N MET A 192 -3.64 7.54 11.73
CA MET A 192 -2.28 7.05 11.50
C MET A 192 -1.25 7.84 12.32
N LYS A 193 -1.40 9.16 12.42
CA LYS A 193 -0.46 10.08 13.09
C LYS A 193 -0.75 10.29 14.59
N LYS A 194 -1.77 9.61 15.13
CA LYS A 194 -2.24 9.83 16.51
C LYS A 194 -1.16 9.57 17.55
N TYR A 195 -0.31 8.60 17.32
CA TYR A 195 0.77 8.23 18.22
C TYR A 195 2.12 8.36 17.51
N ASP A 196 3.02 9.08 18.16
CA ASP A 196 4.36 9.35 17.61
C ASP A 196 5.22 8.08 17.60
N TYR A 197 5.93 7.85 16.48
CA TYR A 197 6.81 6.70 16.29
C TYR A 197 7.91 6.65 17.35
N ASP A 198 8.54 7.78 17.66
CA ASP A 198 9.69 7.81 18.57
C ASP A 198 9.25 7.73 20.04
N ALA A 199 8.06 8.27 20.37
CA ALA A 199 7.52 8.26 21.73
C ALA A 199 6.96 6.91 22.21
N CYS A 200 6.53 6.04 21.27
CA CYS A 200 5.95 4.73 21.61
C CYS A 200 7.03 3.64 21.64
N GLU A 201 6.92 2.67 22.56
CA GLU A 201 7.74 1.47 22.58
C GLU A 201 7.41 0.55 21.39
N ASN A 202 6.12 0.38 21.14
CA ASN A 202 5.63 -0.42 20.02
C ASN A 202 5.19 0.47 18.87
N ILE A 203 5.37 -0.03 17.66
CA ILE A 203 5.00 0.65 16.41
C ILE A 203 4.04 -0.22 15.60
N PHE A 204 3.26 0.41 14.73
CA PHE A 204 2.23 -0.26 13.96
C PHE A 204 1.95 0.42 12.62
N CYS A 205 1.58 -0.36 11.61
CA CYS A 205 1.04 0.15 10.35
C CYS A 205 -0.49 0.02 10.37
N LEU A 206 -1.23 1.12 10.53
CA LEU A 206 -2.70 1.08 10.54
C LEU A 206 -3.32 0.65 9.20
N ALA A 207 -2.60 0.84 8.11
CA ALA A 207 -3.05 0.47 6.77
C ALA A 207 -2.97 -1.04 6.49
N THR A 208 -2.41 -1.83 7.41
CA THR A 208 -2.28 -3.28 7.24
C THR A 208 -3.63 -4.00 7.19
N ILE A 209 -3.71 -5.04 6.37
CA ILE A 209 -4.86 -5.97 6.34
C ILE A 209 -4.75 -7.10 7.36
N TYR A 210 -3.58 -7.24 8.00
CA TYR A 210 -3.30 -8.34 8.96
C TYR A 210 -3.91 -8.09 10.35
N GLY A 211 -4.51 -6.92 10.57
CA GLY A 211 -5.15 -6.56 11.82
C GLY A 211 -4.13 -6.31 12.95
N THR A 212 -4.63 -6.09 14.15
CA THR A 212 -3.81 -5.77 15.34
C THR A 212 -2.89 -6.93 15.79
N LYS A 213 -2.89 -8.05 15.10
CA LYS A 213 -1.98 -9.18 15.34
C LYS A 213 -0.61 -8.97 14.71
N GLU A 214 -0.49 -8.06 13.75
CA GLU A 214 0.79 -7.73 13.14
C GLU A 214 1.73 -7.17 14.23
N LYS A 215 2.94 -7.71 14.27
CA LYS A 215 3.95 -7.28 15.23
C LYS A 215 5.03 -6.51 14.49
N ASN A 216 4.98 -5.20 14.57
CA ASN A 216 6.07 -4.36 14.13
C ASN A 216 6.94 -3.95 15.33
N ARG A 217 8.24 -3.89 15.11
CA ARG A 217 9.25 -3.55 16.10
C ARG A 217 10.17 -2.48 15.53
N LYS A 218 10.58 -1.53 16.37
CA LYS A 218 11.54 -0.49 15.95
C LYS A 218 12.83 -1.10 15.40
N GLU A 219 13.30 -2.22 15.98
CA GLU A 219 14.51 -2.90 15.53
C GLU A 219 14.48 -3.24 14.03
N TYR A 220 13.31 -3.47 13.43
CA TYR A 220 13.17 -3.77 12.00
C TYR A 220 13.55 -2.59 11.11
N TYR A 221 13.47 -1.38 11.60
CA TYR A 221 13.78 -0.13 10.89
C TYR A 221 15.13 0.45 11.30
N GLU A 222 15.61 0.16 12.51
CA GLU A 222 16.87 0.67 13.02
C GLU A 222 18.07 -0.22 12.65
N ASP A 223 17.91 -1.55 12.69
CA ASP A 223 18.96 -2.51 12.32
C ASP A 223 18.62 -3.23 11.01
N ARG A 224 19.14 -2.68 9.91
CA ARG A 224 18.86 -3.12 8.54
C ARG A 224 20.12 -3.63 7.88
N ILE A 225 19.94 -4.56 6.95
CA ILE A 225 21.00 -5.09 6.09
C ILE A 225 20.62 -4.94 4.63
N ASP A 226 21.59 -5.02 3.75
CA ASP A 226 21.38 -5.09 2.32
C ASP A 226 20.94 -6.49 1.91
N MET A 227 19.98 -6.55 0.99
CA MET A 227 19.52 -7.77 0.33
C MET A 227 19.18 -7.43 -1.13
N GLU A 228 19.36 -8.38 -2.02
CA GLU A 228 18.95 -8.21 -3.41
C GLU A 228 17.51 -8.62 -3.62
N PHE A 229 16.78 -7.81 -4.38
CA PHE A 229 15.45 -8.09 -4.90
C PHE A 229 15.44 -7.75 -6.38
N GLU A 230 15.29 -8.76 -7.25
CA GLU A 230 15.30 -8.61 -8.71
C GLU A 230 16.52 -7.81 -9.24
N GLY A 231 17.69 -8.02 -8.64
CA GLY A 231 18.94 -7.32 -9.01
C GLY A 231 19.07 -5.90 -8.44
N ILE A 232 18.13 -5.43 -7.62
CA ILE A 232 18.20 -4.15 -6.92
C ILE A 232 18.60 -4.40 -5.47
N THR A 233 19.72 -3.81 -5.02
CA THR A 233 20.10 -3.83 -3.61
C THR A 233 19.18 -2.92 -2.80
N CYS A 234 18.51 -3.47 -1.79
CA CYS A 234 17.54 -2.76 -0.96
C CYS A 234 17.70 -3.13 0.51
N LYS A 235 17.03 -2.41 1.40
CA LYS A 235 17.10 -2.61 2.84
C LYS A 235 16.03 -3.59 3.33
N VAL A 236 16.45 -4.54 4.16
CA VAL A 236 15.60 -5.46 4.92
C VAL A 236 15.97 -5.42 6.40
N PRO A 237 15.05 -5.77 7.33
CA PRO A 237 15.43 -5.94 8.73
C PRO A 237 16.54 -6.99 8.86
N ARG A 238 17.55 -6.77 9.70
CA ARG A 238 18.48 -7.87 10.05
C ARG A 238 17.73 -9.06 10.64
N ALA A 239 16.68 -8.79 11.40
CA ALA A 239 15.78 -9.79 11.99
C ALA A 239 14.65 -10.23 11.04
N TYR A 240 14.87 -10.26 9.71
CA TYR A 240 13.85 -10.60 8.72
C TYR A 240 13.20 -11.97 8.96
N ASP A 241 13.95 -12.98 9.39
CA ASP A 241 13.41 -14.31 9.69
C ASP A 241 12.36 -14.25 10.81
N ARG A 242 12.65 -13.48 11.86
CA ARG A 242 11.71 -13.28 12.96
C ARG A 242 10.45 -12.54 12.48
N LYS A 243 10.62 -11.45 11.70
CA LYS A 243 9.49 -10.69 11.17
C LYS A 243 8.60 -11.57 10.29
N LEU A 244 9.18 -12.38 9.41
CA LEU A 244 8.43 -13.30 8.53
C LEU A 244 7.74 -14.42 9.32
N ARG A 245 8.37 -14.96 10.36
CA ARG A 245 7.73 -15.96 11.25
C ARG A 245 6.58 -15.37 12.05
N ASP A 246 6.75 -14.17 12.59
CA ASP A 246 5.69 -13.46 13.33
C ASP A 246 4.47 -13.19 12.43
N MET A 247 4.68 -12.95 11.12
CA MET A 247 3.64 -12.61 10.16
C MET A 247 2.99 -13.84 9.50
N TYR A 248 3.82 -14.78 9.05
CA TYR A 248 3.39 -15.89 8.19
C TYR A 248 3.59 -17.29 8.82
N GLY A 249 4.15 -17.38 10.03
CA GLY A 249 4.47 -18.66 10.68
C GLY A 249 5.60 -19.38 9.94
N ASN A 250 5.38 -20.61 9.49
CA ASN A 250 6.35 -21.34 8.67
C ASN A 250 6.33 -20.85 7.21
N TYR A 251 6.91 -19.68 6.96
CA TYR A 251 6.89 -19.01 5.66
C TYR A 251 7.69 -19.73 4.56
N HIS A 252 8.50 -20.73 4.91
CA HIS A 252 9.17 -21.58 3.93
C HIS A 252 8.20 -22.53 3.23
N GLU A 253 7.09 -22.88 3.86
CA GLU A 253 6.04 -23.69 3.23
C GLU A 253 5.24 -22.85 2.24
N LEU A 254 5.09 -23.40 1.03
CA LEU A 254 4.27 -22.74 0.02
C LEU A 254 2.78 -22.92 0.36
N PRO A 255 1.97 -21.88 0.19
CA PRO A 255 0.53 -22.00 0.37
C PRO A 255 -0.05 -23.00 -0.65
N PRO A 256 -1.22 -23.61 -0.38
CA PRO A 256 -1.94 -24.43 -1.35
C PRO A 256 -2.12 -23.71 -2.69
N THR A 257 -2.09 -24.45 -3.80
CA THR A 257 -2.10 -23.88 -5.15
C THR A 257 -3.30 -22.96 -5.41
N GLU A 258 -4.46 -23.30 -4.84
CA GLU A 258 -5.68 -22.48 -4.95
C GLU A 258 -5.59 -21.11 -4.25
N LYS A 259 -4.64 -20.94 -3.34
CA LYS A 259 -4.36 -19.66 -2.66
C LYS A 259 -3.25 -18.83 -3.34
N ARG A 260 -2.57 -19.40 -4.36
CA ARG A 260 -1.51 -18.73 -5.12
C ARG A 260 -2.13 -17.85 -6.20
N LYS A 261 -2.55 -16.65 -5.82
CA LYS A 261 -3.22 -15.70 -6.73
C LYS A 261 -2.70 -14.31 -6.45
N GLY A 262 -2.41 -13.57 -7.51
CA GLY A 262 -2.14 -12.15 -7.47
C GLY A 262 -3.42 -11.31 -7.29
N HIS A 263 -3.28 -10.02 -7.44
CA HIS A 263 -4.39 -9.08 -7.37
C HIS A 263 -5.27 -9.18 -8.62
N ASP A 264 -6.56 -8.90 -8.44
CA ASP A 264 -7.56 -8.99 -9.51
C ASP A 264 -7.64 -7.64 -10.26
N PHE A 265 -6.61 -7.33 -11.06
CA PHE A 265 -6.59 -6.15 -11.91
C PHE A 265 -5.96 -6.45 -13.27
N VAL A 266 -6.35 -5.67 -14.27
CA VAL A 266 -5.80 -5.74 -15.62
C VAL A 266 -5.19 -4.37 -15.93
N PRO A 267 -3.86 -4.25 -16.04
CA PRO A 267 -3.20 -3.02 -16.40
C PRO A 267 -3.31 -2.71 -17.88
N TYR A 268 -3.36 -1.42 -18.23
CA TYR A 268 -3.43 -0.95 -19.62
C TYR A 268 -2.73 0.39 -19.78
N TYR A 269 -2.28 0.69 -21.00
CA TYR A 269 -1.81 2.03 -21.38
C TYR A 269 -2.98 3.01 -21.53
N ARG A 270 -2.84 4.23 -20.98
CA ARG A 270 -3.81 5.32 -21.08
C ARG A 270 -3.79 6.03 -22.43
#